data_1c7fb6b2d89e5e5626bb6d07969c8538
#
_entry.id   1c7fb6b2d89e5e5626bb6d07969c8538
#
_cell.length_a   1.000
_cell.length_b   1.000
_cell.length_c   1.000
_cell.angle_alpha   90.00
_cell.angle_beta   90.00
_cell.angle_gamma   90.00
#
_symmetry.space_group_name_H-M   'P 1'
#
loop_
_entity.id
_entity.type
_entity.pdbx_description
1 polymer ?
#
loop_
_entity_poly.entity_id
_entity_poly.type
_entity_poly.pdbx_seq_one_letter_code
_entity_poly.pdbx_strand_id
1 'polypeptide(L)'
;MAGFMPFGMPSAIRSRVGDGCVASFEYSDSQIIIKETIMKYHCIVRYAFLLCALVGVQGLRAQLFQSVSVEEIPVAGMEFSRPVSFMPDGHSLLLTSATQAGLWLYDVEDHQTSQLTDALGAGSEPVVSADGNAVIHRTVSFSAAHQRLTALDVVDVSARRTERLLHPQRQVPAYRFSGNTAMALSPAGDMVYKVRGVAQADACQMPMVSLDEDLQLVLTQEGTSRVLSPNGSDATYLWPSLSPDGRRILYYVSGVGAYVCSTDGDSVTFVSPHCRAPQWYDGETIVGMYDTDDTQALTSSCIMAYRLDGQSQQLTSPSSFTMYPRCHAASRRIACCTADGRLVMLHVEPQPRP
;
A
#
# COMPACT_ATOMS: atom_id res chain seq x y z
N MET A 1 -9.98 -41.45 -2.70
CA MET A 1 -9.19 -42.70 -2.58
C MET A 1 -7.91 -42.53 -3.36
N ALA A 2 -6.79 -42.45 -2.69
CA ALA A 2 -5.37 -42.51 -3.04
C ALA A 2 -4.65 -41.55 -2.10
N GLY A 3 -3.93 -41.90 -1.12
CA GLY A 3 -3.00 -42.95 -0.79
C GLY A 3 -1.65 -42.25 -0.60
N PHE A 4 -1.39 -41.64 0.61
CA PHE A 4 -0.07 -41.14 1.03
C PHE A 4 0.79 -42.31 1.48
N MET A 5 2.04 -42.40 0.99
CA MET A 5 3.10 -43.19 1.59
C MET A 5 4.30 -42.31 1.95
N PRO A 6 4.92 -42.55 3.14
CA PRO A 6 6.06 -41.75 3.59
C PRO A 6 7.40 -42.37 3.19
N PHE A 7 8.37 -41.53 2.86
CA PHE A 7 9.76 -41.95 2.62
C PHE A 7 10.56 -42.01 3.91
N GLY A 8 11.29 -43.14 4.05
CA GLY A 8 12.04 -43.55 5.20
C GLY A 8 13.40 -42.89 5.36
N MET A 9 13.87 -42.90 6.58
CA MET A 9 15.23 -42.54 7.00
C MET A 9 16.25 -43.64 6.61
N PRO A 10 17.51 -43.30 6.30
CA PRO A 10 18.59 -44.26 6.26
C PRO A 10 19.34 -44.37 7.58
N SER A 11 19.71 -45.60 7.82
CA SER A 11 20.34 -46.25 8.93
C SER A 11 21.74 -45.78 9.31
N ALA A 12 22.02 -45.98 10.60
CA ALA A 12 23.29 -45.83 11.30
C ALA A 12 24.41 -46.70 10.75
N ILE A 13 25.64 -46.16 10.71
CA ILE A 13 26.89 -46.90 10.59
C ILE A 13 27.60 -46.91 11.94
N ARG A 14 27.74 -48.16 12.48
CA ARG A 14 28.66 -48.48 13.57
C ARG A 14 30.08 -48.60 13.03
N SER A 15 31.05 -48.01 13.69
CA SER A 15 32.44 -48.42 13.58
C SER A 15 33.14 -48.54 14.95
N ARG A 16 33.94 -49.53 15.00
CA ARG A 16 34.57 -50.23 16.10
C ARG A 16 35.54 -49.41 16.96
N VAL A 17 35.56 -49.77 18.22
CA VAL A 17 36.57 -49.51 19.24
C VAL A 17 37.89 -50.15 18.86
N GLY A 18 38.99 -49.43 19.03
CA GLY A 18 40.39 -49.93 19.02
C GLY A 18 41.12 -49.40 20.25
N ASP A 19 41.61 -50.33 21.05
CA ASP A 19 42.38 -50.12 22.27
C ASP A 19 43.74 -49.46 22.01
N GLY A 20 44.22 -48.61 22.95
CA GLY A 20 45.60 -48.23 22.98
C GLY A 20 45.98 -47.06 23.89
N CYS A 21 46.59 -47.41 24.99
CA CYS A 21 47.60 -46.73 25.80
C CYS A 21 47.19 -45.46 26.60
N VAL A 22 47.08 -45.69 27.91
CA VAL A 22 47.00 -44.68 28.97
C VAL A 22 48.41 -44.13 29.24
N ALA A 23 48.62 -42.85 28.98
CA ALA A 23 49.73 -42.07 29.53
C ALA A 23 49.14 -41.08 30.54
N SER A 24 49.36 -41.34 31.81
CA SER A 24 48.99 -40.44 32.92
C SER A 24 49.96 -39.26 32.95
N PHE A 25 49.46 -38.09 32.65
CA PHE A 25 50.13 -36.82 32.96
C PHE A 25 49.41 -36.19 34.15
N GLU A 26 50.10 -36.16 35.31
CA GLU A 26 49.66 -35.34 36.47
C GLU A 26 49.81 -33.84 36.12
N TYR A 27 48.70 -33.18 35.95
CA TYR A 27 48.67 -31.70 35.85
C TYR A 27 48.50 -31.12 37.21
N SER A 28 49.39 -30.21 37.64
CA SER A 28 49.32 -29.54 38.95
C SER A 28 48.07 -28.66 39.07
N ASP A 29 47.44 -28.66 40.20
CA ASP A 29 46.19 -27.94 40.52
C ASP A 29 46.24 -26.44 40.20
N SER A 30 47.39 -25.82 40.26
CA SER A 30 47.60 -24.39 39.95
C SER A 30 47.36 -24.05 38.47
N GLN A 31 47.62 -24.94 37.52
CA GLN A 31 47.38 -24.70 36.08
C GLN A 31 45.91 -24.84 35.73
N ILE A 32 45.15 -25.66 36.44
CA ILE A 32 43.74 -25.86 36.22
C ILE A 32 42.95 -24.59 36.70
N ILE A 33 43.33 -24.01 37.83
CA ILE A 33 42.70 -22.80 38.37
C ILE A 33 42.94 -21.60 37.43
N ILE A 34 44.14 -21.45 36.87
CA ILE A 34 44.46 -20.37 35.91
C ILE A 34 43.65 -20.52 34.61
N LYS A 35 43.51 -21.74 34.08
CA LYS A 35 42.71 -22.03 32.86
C LYS A 35 41.23 -21.76 33.07
N GLU A 36 40.65 -22.18 34.22
CA GLU A 36 39.25 -21.90 34.52
C GLU A 36 38.97 -20.41 34.71
N THR A 37 39.90 -19.67 35.34
CA THR A 37 39.76 -18.22 35.51
C THR A 37 39.86 -17.50 34.17
N ILE A 38 40.82 -17.86 33.29
CA ILE A 38 40.94 -17.27 31.95
C ILE A 38 39.72 -17.61 31.09
N MET A 39 39.18 -18.83 31.16
CA MET A 39 37.95 -19.22 30.42
C MET A 39 36.73 -18.44 30.92
N LYS A 40 36.58 -18.23 32.22
CA LYS A 40 35.51 -17.41 32.80
C LYS A 40 35.59 -15.95 32.34
N TYR A 41 36.80 -15.37 32.32
CA TYR A 41 37.01 -14.00 31.81
C TYR A 41 36.72 -13.92 30.29
N HIS A 42 37.13 -14.89 29.47
CA HIS A 42 36.81 -14.93 28.06
C HIS A 42 35.32 -15.08 27.78
N CYS A 43 34.59 -15.87 28.59
CA CYS A 43 33.14 -15.97 28.49
C CYS A 43 32.46 -14.64 28.89
N ILE A 44 32.88 -14.01 29.99
CA ILE A 44 32.30 -12.73 30.45
C ILE A 44 32.55 -11.62 29.42
N VAL A 45 33.75 -11.53 28.85
CA VAL A 45 34.08 -10.54 27.81
C VAL A 45 33.29 -10.82 26.52
N ARG A 46 33.14 -12.10 26.10
CA ARG A 46 32.30 -12.45 24.95
C ARG A 46 30.82 -12.15 25.19
N TYR A 47 30.29 -12.42 26.40
CA TYR A 47 28.90 -12.07 26.74
C TYR A 47 28.72 -10.56 26.84
N ALA A 48 29.68 -9.81 27.39
CA ALA A 48 29.63 -8.37 27.43
C ALA A 48 29.71 -7.76 26.01
N PHE A 49 30.53 -8.30 25.10
CA PHE A 49 30.55 -7.88 23.70
C PHE A 49 29.28 -8.28 22.95
N LEU A 50 28.69 -9.45 23.23
CA LEU A 50 27.38 -9.84 22.64
C LEU A 50 26.24 -8.95 23.20
N LEU A 51 26.24 -8.61 24.50
CA LEU A 51 25.27 -7.67 25.08
C LEU A 51 25.46 -6.27 24.55
N CYS A 52 26.68 -5.76 24.41
CA CYS A 52 26.94 -4.48 23.76
C CYS A 52 26.57 -4.48 22.27
N ALA A 53 26.76 -5.59 21.55
CA ALA A 53 26.30 -5.74 20.18
C ALA A 53 24.76 -5.81 20.08
N LEU A 54 24.08 -6.43 21.04
CA LEU A 54 22.62 -6.48 21.11
C LEU A 54 21.98 -5.17 21.57
N VAL A 55 22.66 -4.38 22.39
CA VAL A 55 22.21 -3.03 22.80
C VAL A 55 22.60 -1.96 21.76
N GLY A 56 23.64 -2.23 20.95
CA GLY A 56 24.13 -1.29 19.91
C GLY A 56 23.48 -1.42 18.55
N VAL A 57 22.59 -2.42 18.33
CA VAL A 57 21.84 -2.60 17.08
C VAL A 57 20.33 -2.38 17.30
N GLN A 58 19.96 -1.48 18.18
CA GLN A 58 18.84 -0.61 17.83
C GLN A 58 19.45 0.42 16.88
N GLY A 59 19.67 -0.01 15.62
CA GLY A 59 20.05 0.90 14.56
C GLY A 59 19.13 2.10 14.67
N LEU A 60 19.68 3.28 14.66
CA LEU A 60 18.96 4.52 14.36
C LEU A 60 18.16 4.20 13.08
N ARG A 61 16.93 3.70 13.23
CA ARG A 61 15.99 3.62 12.10
C ARG A 61 15.82 5.05 11.70
N ALA A 62 16.37 5.41 10.56
CA ALA A 62 16.25 6.75 10.05
C ALA A 62 14.76 7.06 10.02
N GLN A 63 14.32 8.04 10.81
CA GLN A 63 12.93 8.46 10.84
C GLN A 63 12.64 9.18 9.54
N LEU A 64 11.61 8.77 8.82
CA LEU A 64 11.11 9.46 7.62
C LEU A 64 10.31 10.70 8.02
N PHE A 65 9.63 10.60 9.15
CA PHE A 65 8.89 11.69 9.79
C PHE A 65 9.45 11.93 11.19
N GLN A 66 9.82 13.17 11.50
CA GLN A 66 10.37 13.55 12.79
C GLN A 66 9.31 13.55 13.91
N SER A 67 8.04 13.73 13.55
CA SER A 67 6.92 13.59 14.46
C SER A 67 5.71 12.99 13.75
N VAL A 68 4.92 12.22 14.48
CA VAL A 68 3.65 11.65 14.05
C VAL A 68 2.67 11.75 15.21
N SER A 69 1.58 12.49 15.04
CA SER A 69 0.44 12.45 15.95
C SER A 69 -0.72 11.73 15.31
N VAL A 70 -1.45 10.95 16.10
CA VAL A 70 -2.56 10.10 15.64
C VAL A 70 -3.82 10.52 16.38
N GLU A 71 -4.88 10.80 15.63
CA GLU A 71 -6.18 11.24 16.16
C GLU A 71 -7.28 10.39 15.55
N GLU A 72 -8.21 9.90 16.39
CA GLU A 72 -9.47 9.31 15.93
C GLU A 72 -10.48 10.43 15.71
N ILE A 73 -11.08 10.47 14.53
CA ILE A 73 -12.01 11.53 14.14
C ILE A 73 -13.43 10.97 14.09
N PRO A 74 -14.37 11.54 14.86
CA PRO A 74 -15.77 11.14 14.79
C PRO A 74 -16.40 11.59 13.47
N VAL A 75 -17.04 10.67 12.75
CA VAL A 75 -17.79 10.97 11.53
C VAL A 75 -19.27 10.76 11.81
N ALA A 76 -20.01 11.84 11.97
CA ALA A 76 -21.42 11.76 12.23
C ALA A 76 -22.20 11.13 11.05
N GLY A 77 -23.12 10.22 11.36
CA GLY A 77 -24.01 9.60 10.37
C GLY A 77 -23.38 8.47 9.54
N MET A 78 -22.15 8.04 9.83
CA MET A 78 -21.53 6.88 9.21
C MET A 78 -21.07 5.87 10.27
N GLU A 79 -21.56 4.63 10.16
CA GLU A 79 -21.08 3.52 11.02
C GLU A 79 -19.69 3.03 10.62
N PHE A 80 -19.36 3.18 9.34
CA PHE A 80 -18.07 2.80 8.77
C PHE A 80 -17.58 3.89 7.82
N SER A 81 -16.43 4.48 8.12
CA SER A 81 -15.86 5.63 7.41
C SER A 81 -14.49 5.26 6.81
N ARG A 82 -14.49 4.78 5.56
CA ARG A 82 -13.24 4.46 4.85
C ARG A 82 -12.80 5.65 4.01
N PRO A 83 -11.59 6.18 4.23
CA PRO A 83 -11.05 7.24 3.38
C PRO A 83 -10.70 6.69 2.00
N VAL A 84 -11.05 7.42 0.95
CA VAL A 84 -10.76 7.03 -0.44
C VAL A 84 -9.92 8.05 -1.18
N SER A 85 -9.99 9.34 -0.83
CA SER A 85 -9.12 10.39 -1.38
C SER A 85 -9.19 11.65 -0.54
N PHE A 86 -8.11 12.40 -0.43
CA PHE A 86 -8.18 13.81 -0.07
C PHE A 86 -8.67 14.65 -1.24
N MET A 87 -9.35 15.74 -0.93
CA MET A 87 -9.56 16.83 -1.88
C MET A 87 -8.23 17.60 -2.04
N PRO A 88 -8.02 18.28 -3.17
CA PRO A 88 -6.76 18.99 -3.45
C PRO A 88 -6.40 20.10 -2.45
N ASP A 89 -7.39 20.63 -1.74
CA ASP A 89 -7.19 21.62 -0.67
C ASP A 89 -6.59 21.02 0.62
N GLY A 90 -6.69 19.69 0.79
CA GLY A 90 -6.26 18.96 2.00
C GLY A 90 -7.15 19.21 3.22
N HIS A 91 -8.22 20.02 3.11
CA HIS A 91 -9.19 20.29 4.19
C HIS A 91 -10.38 19.33 4.15
N SER A 92 -10.66 18.76 3.00
CA SER A 92 -11.77 17.84 2.83
C SER A 92 -11.26 16.45 2.40
N LEU A 93 -12.03 15.43 2.81
CA LEU A 93 -11.75 14.03 2.57
C LEU A 93 -12.98 13.34 1.98
N LEU A 94 -12.78 12.57 0.92
CA LEU A 94 -13.81 11.65 0.42
C LEU A 94 -13.82 10.38 1.26
N LEU A 95 -14.99 10.03 1.74
CA LEU A 95 -15.27 8.82 2.51
C LEU A 95 -16.22 7.91 1.76
N THR A 96 -16.15 6.61 2.05
CA THR A 96 -17.12 5.61 1.57
C THR A 96 -17.47 4.62 2.68
N SER A 97 -18.56 3.87 2.49
CA SER A 97 -18.98 2.81 3.40
C SER A 97 -18.09 1.57 3.31
N ALA A 98 -18.27 0.60 4.19
CA ALA A 98 -17.60 -0.71 4.17
C ALA A 98 -17.76 -1.45 2.84
N THR A 99 -18.92 -1.32 2.18
CA THR A 99 -19.24 -1.96 0.90
C THR A 99 -18.83 -1.14 -0.32
N GLN A 100 -18.16 0.01 -0.11
CA GLN A 100 -17.81 0.97 -1.16
C GLN A 100 -19.04 1.56 -1.89
N ALA A 101 -20.22 1.51 -1.28
CA ALA A 101 -21.42 2.17 -1.76
C ALA A 101 -21.45 3.60 -1.25
N GLY A 102 -21.75 4.52 -2.14
CA GLY A 102 -21.81 5.95 -1.85
C GLY A 102 -20.46 6.65 -1.68
N LEU A 103 -20.50 7.96 -1.81
CA LEU A 103 -19.40 8.88 -1.49
C LEU A 103 -19.93 10.01 -0.62
N TRP A 104 -19.16 10.36 0.39
CA TRP A 104 -19.39 11.47 1.28
C TRP A 104 -18.19 12.40 1.27
N LEU A 105 -18.44 13.68 1.27
CA LEU A 105 -17.44 14.71 1.51
C LEU A 105 -17.46 15.01 3.01
N TYR A 106 -16.30 14.87 3.64
CA TYR A 106 -16.07 15.17 5.05
C TYR A 106 -15.13 16.36 5.17
N ASP A 107 -15.57 17.41 5.86
CA ASP A 107 -14.73 18.55 6.23
C ASP A 107 -13.96 18.21 7.49
N VAL A 108 -12.62 18.31 7.43
CA VAL A 108 -11.72 17.91 8.54
C VAL A 108 -11.75 18.92 9.69
N GLU A 109 -12.04 20.21 9.39
CA GLU A 109 -12.02 21.28 10.39
C GLU A 109 -13.38 21.43 11.08
N ASP A 110 -14.45 21.42 10.28
CA ASP A 110 -15.81 21.60 10.79
C ASP A 110 -16.48 20.28 11.21
N HIS A 111 -15.86 19.13 10.94
CA HIS A 111 -16.38 17.77 11.19
C HIS A 111 -17.77 17.54 10.55
N GLN A 112 -18.07 18.23 9.44
CA GLN A 112 -19.33 18.10 8.73
C GLN A 112 -19.22 17.07 7.61
N THR A 113 -20.26 16.25 7.49
CA THR A 113 -20.35 15.22 6.45
C THR A 113 -21.52 15.54 5.53
N SER A 114 -21.28 15.46 4.22
CA SER A 114 -22.33 15.64 3.21
C SER A 114 -22.21 14.59 2.10
N GLN A 115 -23.32 13.95 1.77
CA GLN A 115 -23.35 12.91 0.76
C GLN A 115 -23.27 13.51 -0.65
N LEU A 116 -22.34 12.98 -1.47
CA LEU A 116 -22.21 13.35 -2.89
C LEU A 116 -23.07 12.45 -3.79
N THR A 117 -23.08 11.16 -3.51
CA THR A 117 -23.85 10.14 -4.24
C THR A 117 -24.06 8.92 -3.37
N ASP A 118 -25.12 8.15 -3.62
CA ASP A 118 -25.43 6.86 -3.01
C ASP A 118 -25.09 5.67 -3.93
N ALA A 119 -24.49 5.92 -5.09
CA ALA A 119 -24.27 4.92 -6.13
C ALA A 119 -23.42 3.74 -5.61
N LEU A 120 -23.85 2.52 -5.94
CA LEU A 120 -23.09 1.32 -5.67
C LEU A 120 -21.73 1.36 -6.39
N GLY A 121 -20.66 1.05 -5.67
CA GLY A 121 -19.30 1.05 -6.21
C GLY A 121 -18.65 2.42 -6.31
N ALA A 122 -19.31 3.51 -5.90
CA ALA A 122 -18.78 4.87 -5.99
C ALA A 122 -17.47 5.05 -5.20
N GLY A 123 -17.30 4.34 -4.09
CA GLY A 123 -16.08 4.34 -3.28
C GLY A 123 -14.93 3.51 -3.86
N SER A 124 -15.12 2.82 -4.98
CA SER A 124 -14.08 2.06 -5.64
C SER A 124 -13.28 2.97 -6.57
N GLU A 125 -12.10 3.37 -6.14
CA GLU A 125 -11.13 4.19 -6.90
C GLU A 125 -11.72 5.51 -7.47
N PRO A 126 -12.39 6.35 -6.65
CA PRO A 126 -12.81 7.66 -7.12
C PRO A 126 -11.59 8.53 -7.41
N VAL A 127 -11.71 9.39 -8.41
CA VAL A 127 -10.66 10.35 -8.82
C VAL A 127 -11.21 11.76 -8.73
N VAL A 128 -10.42 12.67 -8.15
CA VAL A 128 -10.80 14.08 -7.92
C VAL A 128 -10.14 14.97 -8.98
N SER A 129 -10.86 15.98 -9.48
CA SER A 129 -10.32 16.99 -10.37
C SER A 129 -9.29 17.89 -9.68
N ALA A 130 -8.40 18.53 -10.44
CA ALA A 130 -7.34 19.38 -9.89
C ALA A 130 -7.88 20.56 -9.06
N ASP A 131 -9.06 21.09 -9.40
CA ASP A 131 -9.73 22.16 -8.67
C ASP A 131 -10.65 21.70 -7.54
N GLY A 132 -10.78 20.37 -7.34
CA GLY A 132 -11.65 19.79 -6.32
C GLY A 132 -13.15 19.86 -6.62
N ASN A 133 -13.57 20.42 -7.76
CA ASN A 133 -14.99 20.65 -8.06
C ASN A 133 -15.70 19.46 -8.71
N ALA A 134 -14.99 18.40 -9.06
CA ALA A 134 -15.56 17.22 -9.68
C ALA A 134 -14.90 15.93 -9.21
N VAL A 135 -15.69 14.86 -9.16
CA VAL A 135 -15.21 13.51 -8.85
C VAL A 135 -15.69 12.53 -9.90
N ILE A 136 -14.78 11.78 -10.52
CA ILE A 136 -15.14 10.60 -11.30
C ILE A 136 -15.34 9.45 -10.32
N HIS A 137 -16.44 8.73 -10.46
CA HIS A 137 -16.70 7.52 -9.67
C HIS A 137 -17.33 6.42 -10.51
N ARG A 138 -17.20 5.19 -10.03
CA ARG A 138 -17.87 4.02 -10.62
C ARG A 138 -19.32 3.97 -10.17
N THR A 139 -20.19 3.47 -11.04
CA THR A 139 -21.57 3.12 -10.72
C THR A 139 -21.83 1.69 -11.15
N VAL A 140 -22.10 0.81 -10.19
CA VAL A 140 -22.37 -0.60 -10.43
C VAL A 140 -23.85 -0.82 -10.65
N SER A 141 -24.20 -1.58 -11.68
CA SER A 141 -25.54 -2.05 -11.98
C SER A 141 -25.51 -3.51 -12.43
N PHE A 142 -26.67 -4.14 -12.59
CA PHE A 142 -26.79 -5.50 -13.04
C PHE A 142 -27.69 -5.56 -14.27
N SER A 143 -27.28 -6.33 -15.29
CA SER A 143 -28.11 -6.60 -16.46
C SER A 143 -29.27 -7.54 -16.12
N ALA A 144 -30.24 -7.70 -17.05
CA ALA A 144 -31.32 -8.68 -16.92
C ALA A 144 -30.82 -10.14 -16.76
N ALA A 145 -29.60 -10.43 -17.23
CA ALA A 145 -28.93 -11.71 -17.07
C ALA A 145 -28.06 -11.77 -15.78
N HIS A 146 -28.26 -10.85 -14.80
CA HIS A 146 -27.52 -10.74 -13.55
C HIS A 146 -26.00 -10.53 -13.72
N GLN A 147 -25.56 -10.05 -14.88
CA GLN A 147 -24.17 -9.70 -15.09
C GLN A 147 -23.88 -8.32 -14.46
N ARG A 148 -22.80 -8.23 -13.70
CA ARG A 148 -22.33 -6.97 -13.17
C ARG A 148 -21.84 -6.07 -14.28
N LEU A 149 -22.37 -4.85 -14.33
CA LEU A 149 -21.97 -3.79 -15.24
C LEU A 149 -21.48 -2.61 -14.41
N THR A 150 -20.46 -1.92 -14.91
CA THR A 150 -19.90 -0.73 -14.28
C THR A 150 -19.90 0.41 -15.28
N ALA A 151 -20.42 1.54 -14.86
CA ALA A 151 -20.36 2.80 -15.57
C ALA A 151 -19.37 3.75 -14.89
N LEU A 152 -18.97 4.80 -15.58
CA LEU A 152 -18.27 5.96 -14.99
C LEU A 152 -19.18 7.17 -15.01
N ASP A 153 -19.30 7.81 -13.88
CA ASP A 153 -20.03 9.04 -13.68
C ASP A 153 -19.10 10.14 -13.16
N VAL A 154 -19.42 11.37 -13.47
CA VAL A 154 -18.75 12.57 -12.94
C VAL A 154 -19.78 13.32 -12.11
N VAL A 155 -19.53 13.45 -10.82
CA VAL A 155 -20.34 14.26 -9.92
C VAL A 155 -19.71 15.64 -9.72
N ASP A 156 -20.50 16.68 -9.85
CA ASP A 156 -20.16 18.05 -9.45
C ASP A 156 -20.29 18.18 -7.94
N VAL A 157 -19.19 18.56 -7.27
CA VAL A 157 -19.15 18.62 -5.80
C VAL A 157 -20.08 19.71 -5.26
N SER A 158 -20.16 20.86 -5.90
CA SER A 158 -20.99 21.99 -5.46
C SER A 158 -22.45 21.88 -5.89
N ALA A 159 -22.68 21.57 -7.17
CA ALA A 159 -24.03 21.49 -7.73
C ALA A 159 -24.75 20.16 -7.42
N ARG A 160 -24.03 19.15 -6.90
CA ARG A 160 -24.57 17.80 -6.62
C ARG A 160 -25.23 17.17 -7.84
N ARG A 161 -24.74 17.51 -9.03
CA ARG A 161 -25.22 17.00 -10.31
C ARG A 161 -24.26 15.95 -10.86
N THR A 162 -24.81 14.79 -11.24
CA THR A 162 -24.06 13.70 -11.84
C THR A 162 -24.28 13.63 -13.35
N GLU A 163 -23.22 13.46 -14.10
CA GLU A 163 -23.22 13.28 -15.54
C GLU A 163 -22.50 11.98 -15.91
N ARG A 164 -23.06 11.25 -16.89
CA ARG A 164 -22.47 10.03 -17.41
C ARG A 164 -21.21 10.35 -18.23
N LEU A 165 -20.04 9.75 -17.82
CA LEU A 165 -18.82 9.77 -18.63
C LEU A 165 -18.74 8.55 -19.55
N LEU A 166 -19.00 7.35 -19.00
CA LEU A 166 -18.95 6.08 -19.74
C LEU A 166 -20.16 5.21 -19.40
N HIS A 167 -20.84 4.71 -20.41
CA HIS A 167 -22.02 3.86 -20.25
C HIS A 167 -21.68 2.51 -19.58
N PRO A 168 -22.68 1.83 -18.95
CA PRO A 168 -22.47 0.57 -18.27
C PRO A 168 -21.89 -0.50 -19.19
N GLN A 169 -20.81 -1.15 -18.75
CA GLN A 169 -20.09 -2.20 -19.47
C GLN A 169 -19.46 -3.19 -18.48
N ARG A 170 -19.02 -4.35 -18.97
CA ARG A 170 -18.44 -5.38 -18.08
C ARG A 170 -17.14 -4.95 -17.44
N GLN A 171 -16.34 -4.19 -18.15
CA GLN A 171 -15.03 -3.72 -17.72
C GLN A 171 -14.96 -2.21 -17.80
N VAL A 172 -14.27 -1.62 -16.85
CA VAL A 172 -13.99 -0.18 -16.83
C VAL A 172 -12.52 -0.02 -17.12
N PRO A 173 -12.18 0.48 -18.30
CA PRO A 173 -10.79 0.78 -18.64
C PRO A 173 -10.25 1.95 -17.83
N ALA A 174 -9.04 2.41 -18.15
CA ALA A 174 -8.39 3.53 -17.49
C ALA A 174 -9.24 4.80 -17.53
N TYR A 175 -9.26 5.53 -16.43
CA TYR A 175 -9.91 6.84 -16.33
C TYR A 175 -9.14 7.74 -15.35
N ARG A 176 -9.21 9.05 -15.57
CA ARG A 176 -8.58 10.05 -14.71
C ARG A 176 -9.11 11.45 -15.00
N PHE A 177 -8.67 12.43 -14.23
CA PHE A 177 -8.66 13.81 -14.64
C PHE A 177 -7.31 14.21 -15.25
N SER A 178 -7.36 15.06 -16.26
CA SER A 178 -6.25 15.91 -16.68
C SER A 178 -6.66 17.36 -16.39
N GLY A 179 -6.04 17.95 -15.35
CA GLY A 179 -6.59 19.17 -14.77
C GLY A 179 -8.04 18.95 -14.34
N ASN A 180 -8.98 19.66 -14.97
CA ASN A 180 -10.42 19.56 -14.71
C ASN A 180 -11.20 18.82 -15.82
N THR A 181 -10.51 18.23 -16.78
CA THR A 181 -11.12 17.42 -17.83
C THR A 181 -11.18 15.96 -17.39
N ALA A 182 -12.39 15.42 -17.26
CA ALA A 182 -12.61 14.00 -16.98
C ALA A 182 -12.38 13.19 -18.26
N MET A 183 -11.58 12.15 -18.19
CA MET A 183 -11.21 11.29 -19.30
C MET A 183 -11.37 9.83 -18.95
N ALA A 184 -11.80 9.04 -19.91
CA ALA A 184 -11.82 7.58 -19.81
C ALA A 184 -11.44 6.97 -21.17
N LEU A 185 -10.78 5.82 -21.16
CA LEU A 185 -10.61 4.98 -22.33
C LEU A 185 -11.90 4.18 -22.56
N SER A 186 -12.43 4.15 -23.80
CA SER A 186 -13.56 3.30 -24.13
C SER A 186 -13.09 1.84 -24.33
N PRO A 187 -14.00 0.84 -24.29
CA PRO A 187 -13.62 -0.53 -24.64
C PRO A 187 -13.09 -0.71 -26.06
N ALA A 188 -13.46 0.21 -26.96
CA ALA A 188 -12.95 0.23 -28.34
C ALA A 188 -11.55 0.85 -28.46
N GLY A 189 -11.00 1.35 -27.35
CA GLY A 189 -9.70 2.03 -27.34
C GLY A 189 -9.75 3.54 -27.58
N ASP A 190 -10.95 4.11 -27.79
CA ASP A 190 -11.09 5.54 -28.01
C ASP A 190 -11.09 6.31 -26.70
N MET A 191 -10.53 7.51 -26.70
CA MET A 191 -10.59 8.41 -25.55
C MET A 191 -11.94 9.13 -25.50
N VAL A 192 -12.62 9.03 -24.37
CA VAL A 192 -13.88 9.75 -24.07
C VAL A 192 -13.60 10.83 -23.04
N TYR A 193 -14.15 12.01 -23.27
CA TYR A 193 -13.91 13.19 -22.45
C TYR A 193 -15.21 13.81 -21.94
N LYS A 194 -15.16 14.35 -20.72
CA LYS A 194 -16.08 15.37 -20.20
C LYS A 194 -15.26 16.59 -19.85
N VAL A 195 -15.43 17.64 -20.65
CA VAL A 195 -14.69 18.89 -20.46
C VAL A 195 -15.53 19.83 -19.60
N ARG A 196 -14.93 20.28 -18.51
CA ARG A 196 -15.45 21.39 -17.71
C ARG A 196 -14.54 22.58 -17.94
N GLY A 197 -15.02 23.59 -18.63
CA GLY A 197 -14.25 24.76 -19.02
C GLY A 197 -13.62 24.63 -20.40
N VAL A 198 -12.46 25.24 -20.61
CA VAL A 198 -11.77 25.25 -21.90
C VAL A 198 -11.19 23.87 -22.20
N ALA A 199 -11.49 23.33 -23.37
CA ALA A 199 -10.93 22.08 -23.85
C ALA A 199 -9.40 22.19 -23.90
N GLN A 200 -8.70 21.28 -23.23
CA GLN A 200 -7.23 21.22 -23.28
C GLN A 200 -6.80 20.14 -24.25
N ALA A 201 -6.14 20.54 -25.33
CA ALA A 201 -5.55 19.64 -26.30
C ALA A 201 -4.47 18.71 -25.68
N ASP A 202 -3.86 19.17 -24.56
CA ASP A 202 -2.76 18.46 -23.88
C ASP A 202 -3.24 17.37 -22.90
N ALA A 203 -4.55 17.22 -22.71
CA ALA A 203 -5.10 16.25 -21.75
C ALA A 203 -4.72 14.81 -22.08
N CYS A 204 -4.56 14.46 -23.36
CA CYS A 204 -4.20 13.13 -23.82
C CYS A 204 -2.76 12.74 -23.56
N GLN A 205 -1.86 13.68 -23.32
CA GLN A 205 -0.42 13.41 -23.19
C GLN A 205 -0.03 12.82 -21.84
N MET A 206 -0.88 13.00 -20.82
CA MET A 206 -0.61 12.51 -19.49
C MET A 206 -0.82 10.98 -19.40
N PRO A 207 0.14 10.23 -18.86
CA PRO A 207 -0.01 8.79 -18.74
C PRO A 207 -1.15 8.41 -17.79
N MET A 208 -1.81 7.31 -18.08
CA MET A 208 -2.76 6.62 -17.20
C MET A 208 -2.30 5.19 -16.97
N VAL A 209 -2.36 4.72 -15.74
CA VAL A 209 -2.07 3.32 -15.40
C VAL A 209 -3.34 2.62 -14.96
N SER A 210 -3.55 1.40 -15.43
CA SER A 210 -4.69 0.55 -15.07
C SER A 210 -4.27 -0.92 -15.08
N LEU A 211 -5.23 -1.81 -14.84
CA LEU A 211 -5.08 -3.25 -15.00
C LEU A 211 -5.97 -3.74 -16.15
N ASP A 212 -5.49 -4.71 -16.89
CA ASP A 212 -6.31 -5.45 -17.87
C ASP A 212 -7.08 -6.61 -17.21
N GLU A 213 -7.69 -7.48 -18.04
CA GLU A 213 -8.47 -8.65 -17.61
C GLU A 213 -7.62 -9.69 -16.89
N ASP A 214 -6.36 -9.80 -17.28
CA ASP A 214 -5.38 -10.74 -16.72
C ASP A 214 -4.61 -10.14 -15.53
N LEU A 215 -5.06 -8.98 -15.05
CA LEU A 215 -4.42 -8.21 -13.97
C LEU A 215 -2.98 -7.84 -14.28
N GLN A 216 -2.67 -7.60 -15.56
CA GLN A 216 -1.40 -7.02 -15.99
C GLN A 216 -1.48 -5.49 -15.97
N LEU A 217 -0.33 -4.84 -15.73
CA LEU A 217 -0.27 -3.37 -15.79
C LEU A 217 -0.45 -2.89 -17.22
N VAL A 218 -1.32 -1.92 -17.42
CA VAL A 218 -1.50 -1.23 -18.70
C VAL A 218 -1.18 0.23 -18.54
N LEU A 219 -0.23 0.73 -19.30
CA LEU A 219 0.04 2.15 -19.45
C LEU A 219 -0.63 2.66 -20.72
N THR A 220 -1.50 3.65 -20.57
CA THR A 220 -2.12 4.39 -21.69
C THR A 220 -1.55 5.79 -21.73
N GLN A 221 -0.97 6.18 -22.85
CA GLN A 221 -0.43 7.51 -23.09
C GLN A 221 -0.64 7.90 -24.55
N GLU A 222 -1.07 9.13 -24.80
CA GLU A 222 -1.32 9.65 -26.17
C GLU A 222 -2.26 8.77 -26.99
N GLY A 223 -3.27 8.18 -26.32
CA GLY A 223 -4.24 7.27 -26.95
C GLY A 223 -3.70 5.88 -27.27
N THR A 224 -2.44 5.58 -26.94
CA THR A 224 -1.83 4.26 -27.14
C THR A 224 -1.70 3.54 -25.82
N SER A 225 -2.17 2.28 -25.76
CA SER A 225 -2.05 1.42 -24.59
C SER A 225 -1.00 0.34 -24.82
N ARG A 226 -0.20 0.08 -23.80
CA ARG A 226 0.79 -1.02 -23.79
C ARG A 226 0.75 -1.78 -22.47
N VAL A 227 0.87 -3.09 -22.54
CA VAL A 227 0.99 -3.95 -21.37
C VAL A 227 2.42 -3.88 -20.83
N LEU A 228 2.55 -3.75 -19.52
CA LEU A 228 3.81 -3.79 -18.79
C LEU A 228 3.79 -5.03 -17.89
N SER A 229 4.89 -5.78 -17.90
CA SER A 229 5.04 -6.95 -17.03
C SER A 229 6.40 -6.93 -16.32
N PRO A 230 6.66 -5.88 -15.47
CA PRO A 230 7.99 -5.65 -14.90
C PRO A 230 8.47 -6.80 -14.00
N ASN A 231 7.58 -7.59 -13.43
CA ASN A 231 7.88 -8.78 -12.63
C ASN A 231 7.50 -10.10 -13.34
N GLY A 232 7.27 -10.05 -14.67
CA GLY A 232 6.88 -11.20 -15.48
C GLY A 232 5.38 -11.25 -15.78
N SER A 233 5.03 -11.93 -16.87
CA SER A 233 3.64 -12.08 -17.33
C SER A 233 2.77 -12.98 -16.44
N ASP A 234 3.39 -13.82 -15.61
CA ASP A 234 2.69 -14.69 -14.66
C ASP A 234 2.36 -13.99 -13.33
N ALA A 235 2.88 -12.76 -13.14
CA ALA A 235 2.61 -11.98 -11.95
C ALA A 235 1.19 -11.37 -11.99
N THR A 236 0.51 -11.34 -10.86
CA THR A 236 -0.77 -10.65 -10.68
C THR A 236 -0.52 -9.30 -10.03
N TYR A 237 -0.83 -8.23 -10.75
CA TYR A 237 -0.62 -6.86 -10.29
C TYR A 237 -1.86 -6.28 -9.64
N LEU A 238 -1.68 -5.48 -8.59
CA LEU A 238 -2.75 -4.85 -7.82
C LEU A 238 -2.38 -3.39 -7.50
N TRP A 239 -3.38 -2.54 -7.30
CA TRP A 239 -3.25 -1.15 -6.83
C TRP A 239 -2.24 -0.29 -7.59
N PRO A 240 -2.24 -0.29 -8.93
CA PRO A 240 -1.31 0.54 -9.68
C PRO A 240 -1.62 2.02 -9.49
N SER A 241 -0.57 2.83 -9.33
CA SER A 241 -0.70 4.28 -9.29
C SER A 241 0.54 4.97 -9.82
N LEU A 242 0.35 6.11 -10.48
CA LEU A 242 1.46 6.94 -10.93
C LEU A 242 2.03 7.77 -9.77
N SER A 243 3.34 7.97 -9.80
CA SER A 243 3.98 8.96 -8.92
C SER A 243 3.45 10.38 -9.21
N PRO A 244 3.58 11.33 -8.26
CA PRO A 244 3.09 12.70 -8.45
C PRO A 244 3.65 13.39 -9.69
N ASP A 245 4.87 13.04 -10.11
CA ASP A 245 5.52 13.56 -11.32
C ASP A 245 5.16 12.78 -12.61
N GLY A 246 4.37 11.69 -12.50
CA GLY A 246 3.92 10.87 -13.61
C GLY A 246 5.00 9.99 -14.25
N ARG A 247 6.19 9.86 -13.65
CA ARG A 247 7.34 9.14 -14.24
C ARG A 247 7.53 7.71 -13.75
N ARG A 248 6.88 7.34 -12.64
CA ARG A 248 7.01 6.02 -12.01
C ARG A 248 5.65 5.43 -11.72
N ILE A 249 5.60 4.12 -11.68
CA ILE A 249 4.41 3.33 -11.35
C ILE A 249 4.69 2.59 -10.05
N LEU A 250 3.86 2.83 -9.05
CA LEU A 250 3.79 2.03 -7.82
C LEU A 250 2.74 0.96 -8.02
N TYR A 251 3.02 -0.27 -7.63
CA TYR A 251 2.12 -1.41 -7.73
C TYR A 251 2.45 -2.48 -6.69
N TYR A 252 1.55 -3.41 -6.50
CA TYR A 252 1.73 -4.56 -5.63
C TYR A 252 1.64 -5.84 -6.47
N VAL A 253 2.59 -6.74 -6.29
CA VAL A 253 2.56 -8.10 -6.85
C VAL A 253 1.96 -9.03 -5.82
N SER A 254 0.85 -9.69 -6.19
CA SER A 254 0.10 -10.57 -5.29
C SER A 254 0.99 -11.68 -4.72
N GLY A 255 0.97 -11.81 -3.38
CA GLY A 255 1.79 -12.80 -2.67
C GLY A 255 3.28 -12.47 -2.56
N VAL A 256 3.75 -11.35 -3.14
CA VAL A 256 5.17 -10.98 -3.16
C VAL A 256 5.44 -9.66 -2.44
N GLY A 257 4.78 -8.57 -2.83
CA GLY A 257 4.99 -7.27 -2.21
C GLY A 257 4.81 -6.07 -3.14
N ALA A 258 5.14 -4.89 -2.63
CA ALA A 258 5.07 -3.64 -3.36
C ALA A 258 6.37 -3.36 -4.12
N TYR A 259 6.21 -2.78 -5.30
CA TYR A 259 7.29 -2.40 -6.22
C TYR A 259 7.04 -1.04 -6.84
N VAL A 260 8.11 -0.45 -7.34
CA VAL A 260 8.07 0.75 -8.19
C VAL A 260 8.88 0.45 -9.44
N CYS A 261 8.37 0.85 -10.61
CA CYS A 261 9.13 0.85 -11.87
C CYS A 261 9.00 2.20 -12.57
N SER A 262 9.81 2.43 -13.61
CA SER A 262 9.60 3.54 -14.55
C SER A 262 8.33 3.31 -15.38
N THR A 263 7.82 4.36 -16.03
CA THR A 263 6.68 4.22 -16.95
C THR A 263 7.01 3.34 -18.15
N ASP A 264 8.28 3.06 -18.43
CA ASP A 264 8.69 2.09 -19.44
C ASP A 264 8.60 0.62 -19.02
N GLY A 265 8.36 0.37 -17.72
CA GLY A 265 8.35 -0.95 -17.12
C GLY A 265 9.72 -1.42 -16.65
N ASP A 266 10.74 -0.58 -16.80
CA ASP A 266 12.11 -0.83 -16.40
C ASP A 266 12.42 -0.26 -15.01
N SER A 267 13.68 -0.35 -14.57
CA SER A 267 14.15 0.20 -13.28
C SER A 267 13.32 -0.25 -12.08
N VAL A 268 13.04 -1.56 -12.02
CA VAL A 268 12.20 -2.16 -10.98
C VAL A 268 12.89 -2.08 -9.62
N THR A 269 12.23 -1.46 -8.66
CA THR A 269 12.69 -1.33 -7.27
C THR A 269 11.69 -2.02 -6.36
N PHE A 270 12.16 -2.96 -5.54
CA PHE A 270 11.36 -3.58 -4.49
C PHE A 270 11.21 -2.63 -3.30
N VAL A 271 10.00 -2.46 -2.79
CA VAL A 271 9.69 -1.58 -1.66
C VAL A 271 9.59 -2.37 -0.37
N SER A 272 8.69 -3.36 -0.32
CA SER A 272 8.47 -4.18 0.87
C SER A 272 7.55 -5.36 0.58
N PRO A 273 7.75 -6.53 1.22
CA PRO A 273 6.81 -7.65 1.09
C PRO A 273 5.46 -7.36 1.80
N HIS A 274 5.42 -6.41 2.72
CA HIS A 274 4.28 -6.15 3.58
C HIS A 274 3.61 -4.79 3.35
N CYS A 275 3.93 -4.10 2.26
CA CYS A 275 3.32 -2.81 1.94
C CYS A 275 2.05 -3.02 1.10
N ARG A 276 0.91 -3.31 1.75
CA ARG A 276 -0.40 -3.49 1.09
C ARG A 276 -1.15 -2.16 0.95
N ALA A 277 -2.02 -2.08 -0.06
CA ALA A 277 -2.74 -0.85 -0.44
C ALA A 277 -1.81 0.38 -0.51
N PRO A 278 -0.67 0.28 -1.23
CA PRO A 278 0.36 1.30 -1.22
C PRO A 278 -0.13 2.60 -1.85
N GLN A 279 0.33 3.73 -1.29
CA GLN A 279 0.01 5.08 -1.75
C GLN A 279 1.29 5.92 -1.79
N TRP A 280 1.44 6.76 -2.78
CA TRP A 280 2.46 7.79 -2.78
C TRP A 280 2.14 8.84 -1.70
N TYR A 281 3.10 9.10 -0.80
CA TYR A 281 3.07 10.30 0.05
C TYR A 281 3.69 11.49 -0.72
N ASP A 282 4.86 11.26 -1.27
CA ASP A 282 5.56 12.18 -2.19
C ASP A 282 6.25 11.39 -3.31
N GLY A 283 7.16 12.02 -4.06
CA GLY A 283 7.86 11.35 -5.15
C GLY A 283 8.78 10.19 -4.72
N GLU A 284 9.13 10.03 -3.44
CA GLU A 284 10.09 9.02 -2.95
C GLU A 284 9.60 8.21 -1.75
N THR A 285 8.53 8.70 -1.09
CA THR A 285 7.96 8.08 0.11
C THR A 285 6.63 7.44 -0.23
N ILE A 286 6.49 6.18 0.16
CA ILE A 286 5.30 5.36 -0.01
C ILE A 286 4.74 5.05 1.37
N VAL A 287 3.43 5.12 1.51
CA VAL A 287 2.70 4.73 2.72
C VAL A 287 1.81 3.55 2.39
N GLY A 288 1.83 2.53 3.22
CA GLY A 288 0.99 1.35 3.03
C GLY A 288 0.58 0.73 4.36
N MET A 289 -0.29 -0.24 4.32
CA MET A 289 -0.62 -1.02 5.49
C MET A 289 0.25 -2.27 5.60
N TYR A 290 0.68 -2.58 6.82
CA TYR A 290 1.30 -3.83 7.19
C TYR A 290 0.35 -4.59 8.08
N ASP A 291 -0.22 -5.63 7.54
CA ASP A 291 -1.17 -6.51 8.23
C ASP A 291 -0.62 -7.93 8.37
N THR A 292 -1.01 -8.56 9.45
CA THR A 292 -0.75 -9.98 9.71
C THR A 292 -2.07 -10.68 9.99
N ASP A 293 -2.19 -11.93 9.54
CA ASP A 293 -3.34 -12.77 9.78
C ASP A 293 -2.88 -14.16 10.24
N ASP A 294 -3.80 -14.91 10.83
CA ASP A 294 -3.62 -16.29 11.25
C ASP A 294 -4.32 -17.28 10.32
N THR A 295 -4.59 -16.88 9.08
CA THR A 295 -5.39 -17.57 8.06
C THR A 295 -6.91 -17.52 8.27
N GLN A 296 -7.39 -17.10 9.41
CA GLN A 296 -8.83 -16.97 9.73
C GLN A 296 -9.24 -15.52 9.96
N ALA A 297 -8.40 -14.75 10.64
CA ALA A 297 -8.68 -13.38 11.03
C ALA A 297 -7.43 -12.49 10.96
N LEU A 298 -7.67 -11.21 10.77
CA LEU A 298 -6.63 -10.19 10.90
C LEU A 298 -6.17 -10.13 12.37
N THR A 299 -4.89 -10.37 12.63
CA THR A 299 -4.30 -10.37 13.98
C THR A 299 -3.65 -9.05 14.34
N SER A 300 -3.16 -8.30 13.37
CA SER A 300 -2.67 -6.93 13.56
C SER A 300 -2.68 -6.17 12.24
N SER A 301 -2.76 -4.83 12.32
CA SER A 301 -2.57 -3.95 11.17
C SER A 301 -2.09 -2.58 11.60
N CYS A 302 -1.09 -2.05 10.91
CA CYS A 302 -0.57 -0.71 11.13
C CYS A 302 -0.24 -0.01 9.82
N ILE A 303 -0.11 1.31 9.88
CA ILE A 303 0.38 2.12 8.78
C ILE A 303 1.89 2.24 8.88
N MET A 304 2.55 1.98 7.77
CA MET A 304 3.99 2.07 7.59
C MET A 304 4.32 3.07 6.49
N ALA A 305 5.43 3.77 6.66
CA ALA A 305 6.07 4.54 5.60
C ALA A 305 7.32 3.81 5.11
N TYR A 306 7.56 3.85 3.80
CA TYR A 306 8.70 3.26 3.12
C TYR A 306 9.31 4.29 2.19
N ARG A 307 10.62 4.37 2.14
CA ARG A 307 11.34 5.21 1.19
C ARG A 307 12.05 4.34 0.17
N LEU A 308 12.21 4.84 -1.05
CA LEU A 308 12.83 4.08 -2.14
C LEU A 308 14.31 3.74 -1.90
N ASP A 309 14.96 4.39 -0.92
CA ASP A 309 16.32 4.07 -0.46
C ASP A 309 16.38 2.91 0.55
N GLY A 310 15.24 2.26 0.85
CA GLY A 310 15.14 1.12 1.77
C GLY A 310 14.84 1.50 3.22
N GLN A 311 14.71 2.78 3.56
CA GLN A 311 14.31 3.20 4.90
C GLN A 311 12.82 2.94 5.12
N SER A 312 12.43 2.62 6.36
CA SER A 312 11.03 2.43 6.74
C SER A 312 10.74 2.91 8.15
N GLN A 313 9.51 3.35 8.40
CA GLN A 313 9.04 3.81 9.70
C GLN A 313 7.61 3.34 9.95
N GLN A 314 7.35 2.83 11.15
CA GLN A 314 6.00 2.53 11.61
C GLN A 314 5.33 3.82 12.09
N LEU A 315 4.11 4.10 11.61
CA LEU A 315 3.38 5.33 11.91
C LEU A 315 2.26 5.12 12.94
N THR A 316 1.65 3.93 12.99
CA THR A 316 0.61 3.58 13.96
C THR A 316 0.95 2.29 14.70
N SER A 317 0.30 2.05 15.84
CA SER A 317 0.46 0.78 16.56
C SER A 317 -0.16 -0.40 15.79
N PRO A 318 0.47 -1.59 15.75
CA PRO A 318 -0.15 -2.78 15.17
C PRO A 318 -1.49 -3.16 15.82
N SER A 319 -1.66 -2.88 17.11
CA SER A 319 -2.89 -3.12 17.87
C SER A 319 -4.02 -2.13 17.55
N SER A 320 -3.75 -1.07 16.78
CA SER A 320 -4.79 -0.11 16.37
C SER A 320 -5.59 -0.58 15.15
N PHE A 321 -5.14 -1.65 14.48
CA PHE A 321 -5.79 -2.22 13.29
C PHE A 321 -6.10 -1.18 12.21
N THR A 322 -5.17 -0.24 11.97
CA THR A 322 -5.34 0.82 10.97
C THR A 322 -5.06 0.33 9.56
N MET A 323 -5.92 0.72 8.60
CA MET A 323 -5.93 0.20 7.24
C MET A 323 -6.25 1.29 6.21
N TYR A 324 -5.94 1.02 4.93
CA TYR A 324 -6.31 1.81 3.76
C TYR A 324 -5.85 3.27 3.83
N PRO A 325 -4.55 3.54 3.92
CA PRO A 325 -4.04 4.90 4.00
C PRO A 325 -4.36 5.70 2.75
N ARG A 326 -4.58 7.00 2.94
CA ARG A 326 -4.64 8.03 1.90
C ARG A 326 -3.78 9.19 2.34
N CYS A 327 -2.97 9.70 1.43
CA CYS A 327 -1.96 10.69 1.72
C CYS A 327 -2.27 12.04 1.10
N HIS A 328 -1.97 13.12 1.81
CA HIS A 328 -1.93 14.48 1.28
C HIS A 328 -0.69 15.19 1.84
N ALA A 329 0.41 15.16 1.08
CA ALA A 329 1.70 15.66 1.55
C ALA A 329 1.71 17.16 1.82
N ALA A 330 0.96 17.95 1.02
CA ALA A 330 0.92 19.41 1.21
C ALA A 330 0.31 19.82 2.56
N SER A 331 -0.74 19.12 3.03
CA SER A 331 -1.31 19.33 4.36
C SER A 331 -0.63 18.49 5.45
N ARG A 332 0.39 17.68 5.10
CA ARG A 332 1.10 16.79 6.02
C ARG A 332 0.17 15.84 6.77
N ARG A 333 -0.83 15.31 6.06
CA ARG A 333 -1.87 14.42 6.60
C ARG A 333 -1.87 13.05 5.91
N ILE A 334 -2.15 12.02 6.71
CA ILE A 334 -2.44 10.68 6.22
C ILE A 334 -3.74 10.26 6.90
N ALA A 335 -4.78 9.95 6.12
CA ALA A 335 -6.04 9.42 6.62
C ALA A 335 -6.07 7.90 6.46
N CYS A 336 -6.57 7.19 7.46
CA CYS A 336 -6.80 5.75 7.40
C CYS A 336 -8.07 5.40 8.19
N CYS A 337 -8.50 4.16 8.19
CA CYS A 337 -9.57 3.71 9.08
C CYS A 337 -9.14 2.51 9.91
N THR A 338 -9.77 2.31 11.05
CA THR A 338 -9.64 1.08 11.85
C THR A 338 -10.46 -0.06 11.24
N ALA A 339 -10.25 -1.29 11.69
CA ALA A 339 -11.02 -2.46 11.23
C ALA A 339 -12.53 -2.34 11.51
N ASP A 340 -12.91 -1.63 12.56
CA ASP A 340 -14.30 -1.32 12.91
C ASP A 340 -14.83 -0.03 12.25
N GLY A 341 -14.06 0.58 11.36
CA GLY A 341 -14.52 1.67 10.48
C GLY A 341 -14.41 3.08 11.07
N ARG A 342 -13.68 3.28 12.16
CA ARG A 342 -13.41 4.61 12.69
C ARG A 342 -12.37 5.32 11.83
N LEU A 343 -12.61 6.58 11.50
CA LEU A 343 -11.66 7.41 10.77
C LEU A 343 -10.49 7.79 11.68
N VAL A 344 -9.28 7.65 11.18
CA VAL A 344 -8.03 8.02 11.89
C VAL A 344 -7.25 8.98 11.01
N MET A 345 -6.82 10.10 11.58
CA MET A 345 -5.96 11.08 10.95
C MET A 345 -4.58 11.08 11.60
N LEU A 346 -3.55 10.98 10.78
CA LEU A 346 -2.17 11.18 11.20
C LEU A 346 -1.71 12.55 10.71
N HIS A 347 -1.16 13.35 11.60
CA HIS A 347 -0.42 14.56 11.27
C HIS A 347 1.06 14.23 11.31
N VAL A 348 1.75 14.44 10.20
CA VAL A 348 3.14 14.00 10.01
C VAL A 348 4.05 15.18 9.67
N GLU A 349 5.23 15.24 10.28
CA GLU A 349 6.27 16.20 9.95
C GLU A 349 7.42 15.47 9.24
N PRO A 350 7.57 15.64 7.92
CA PRO A 350 8.69 15.02 7.21
C PRO A 350 10.04 15.46 7.75
N GLN A 351 10.99 14.53 7.80
CA GLN A 351 12.38 14.89 8.10
C GLN A 351 12.90 15.85 7.03
N PRO A 352 13.61 16.92 7.42
CA PRO A 352 14.37 17.71 6.46
C PRO A 352 15.34 16.83 5.70
N ARG A 353 15.39 16.97 4.39
CA ARG A 353 16.40 16.26 3.58
C ARG A 353 17.77 16.91 3.82
N PRO A 354 18.84 16.11 3.98
CA PRO A 354 20.19 16.62 4.12
C PRO A 354 20.65 17.40 2.89
#